data_dd79ee6cf415386a62fb0ae88b4de7b1
#
_entry.id   dd79ee6cf415386a62fb0ae88b4de7b1
#
_cell.length_a   1.000
_cell.length_b   1.000
_cell.length_c   1.000
_cell.angle_alpha   90.00
_cell.angle_beta   90.00
_cell.angle_gamma   90.00
#
_symmetry.space_group_name_H-M   'P 1'
#
loop_
_entity.id
_entity.type
_entity.pdbx_description
1 polymer ?
#
loop_
_entity_poly.entity_id
_entity_poly.type
_entity_poly.pdbx_seq_one_letter_code
_entity_poly.pdbx_strand_id
1 'polypeptide(L)'
;MRSVPAPPTDSREALAEALRRHVAGDEEEARDRDRILAFVLRHERPFDRAIAEGHLTGSAITVSADGSRVLLLHHRKLDRWLQPGGHGDPGETTGEEVALREALEESGIRGLALHPTGPRPLDVDVHDIPPRSGEPAHEHLDLRYLVVAPDGPAAAPDLAELHEIRWVPWDGIDALGPDHGLRRALAKARTHLRDSPLRDPGLPGSRRI
;
A
#
# COMPACT_ATOMS: atom_id res chain seq x y z
N MET A 1 -27.74 29.17 -12.77
CA MET A 1 -27.02 28.15 -13.55
C MET A 1 -26.62 27.05 -12.61
N ARG A 2 -27.18 25.85 -12.73
CA ARG A 2 -26.76 24.68 -11.94
C ARG A 2 -25.44 24.18 -12.55
N SER A 3 -24.38 24.18 -11.76
CA SER A 3 -23.10 23.58 -12.13
C SER A 3 -23.35 22.10 -12.42
N VAL A 4 -23.11 21.67 -13.64
CA VAL A 4 -23.09 20.24 -14.01
C VAL A 4 -21.90 19.63 -13.27
N PRO A 5 -22.07 18.58 -12.45
CA PRO A 5 -20.96 17.93 -11.82
C PRO A 5 -20.03 17.37 -12.92
N ALA A 6 -18.72 17.54 -12.73
CA ALA A 6 -17.73 16.93 -13.61
C ALA A 6 -17.99 15.41 -13.67
N PRO A 7 -17.83 14.77 -14.86
CA PRO A 7 -17.96 13.34 -14.95
C PRO A 7 -16.96 12.67 -13.99
N PRO A 8 -17.30 11.50 -13.40
CA PRO A 8 -16.38 10.78 -12.56
C PRO A 8 -15.12 10.48 -13.38
N THR A 9 -13.98 10.93 -12.90
CA THR A 9 -12.68 10.62 -13.50
C THR A 9 -12.52 9.11 -13.44
N ASP A 10 -12.25 8.45 -14.58
CA ASP A 10 -11.94 7.03 -14.60
C ASP A 10 -10.78 6.77 -13.62
N SER A 11 -10.97 5.85 -12.66
CA SER A 11 -9.97 5.50 -11.66
C SER A 11 -8.62 5.14 -12.27
N ARG A 12 -8.64 4.50 -13.46
CA ARG A 12 -7.47 4.15 -14.24
C ARG A 12 -6.72 5.39 -14.74
N GLU A 13 -7.42 6.41 -15.24
CA GLU A 13 -6.80 7.65 -15.70
C GLU A 13 -6.22 8.45 -14.52
N ALA A 14 -6.91 8.48 -13.39
CA ALA A 14 -6.42 9.08 -12.16
C ALA A 14 -5.14 8.40 -11.66
N LEU A 15 -5.09 7.06 -11.70
CA LEU A 15 -3.89 6.30 -11.36
C LEU A 15 -2.74 6.57 -12.33
N ALA A 16 -3.00 6.58 -13.65
CA ALA A 16 -1.99 6.89 -14.65
C ALA A 16 -1.38 8.30 -14.42
N GLU A 17 -2.21 9.27 -14.08
CA GLU A 17 -1.75 10.62 -13.79
C GLU A 17 -0.98 10.70 -12.46
N ALA A 18 -1.38 9.94 -11.44
CA ALA A 18 -0.64 9.81 -10.19
C ALA A 18 0.76 9.19 -10.44
N LEU A 19 0.86 8.14 -11.27
CA LEU A 19 2.11 7.50 -11.64
C LEU A 19 3.04 8.43 -12.44
N ARG A 20 2.51 9.23 -13.38
CA ARG A 20 3.32 10.25 -14.09
C ARG A 20 3.95 11.29 -13.16
N ARG A 21 3.27 11.62 -12.07
CA ARG A 21 3.75 12.57 -11.06
C ARG A 21 4.54 11.93 -9.93
N HIS A 22 4.59 10.60 -9.89
CA HIS A 22 5.26 9.88 -8.83
C HIS A 22 6.77 10.13 -8.86
N VAL A 23 7.30 10.55 -7.72
CA VAL A 23 8.73 10.77 -7.53
C VAL A 23 9.35 9.49 -6.99
N ALA A 24 10.13 8.82 -7.83
CA ALA A 24 10.84 7.60 -7.45
C ALA A 24 11.98 7.92 -6.47
N GLY A 25 12.19 7.04 -5.50
CA GLY A 25 13.27 7.14 -4.52
C GLY A 25 14.61 6.66 -5.06
N ASP A 26 14.58 5.82 -6.09
CA ASP A 26 15.77 5.28 -6.76
C ASP A 26 15.48 4.89 -8.22
N GLU A 27 16.51 4.39 -8.91
CA GLU A 27 16.39 3.99 -10.33
C GLU A 27 15.54 2.73 -10.53
N GLU A 28 15.47 1.84 -9.54
CA GLU A 28 14.65 0.64 -9.61
C GLU A 28 13.17 1.03 -9.55
N GLU A 29 12.76 1.83 -8.58
CA GLU A 29 11.41 2.34 -8.51
C GLU A 29 11.01 3.18 -9.73
N ALA A 30 11.96 3.92 -10.33
CA ALA A 30 11.69 4.67 -11.56
C ALA A 30 11.34 3.72 -12.72
N ARG A 31 12.06 2.59 -12.87
CA ARG A 31 11.74 1.56 -13.85
C ARG A 31 10.40 0.89 -13.58
N ASP A 32 10.13 0.56 -12.32
CA ASP A 32 8.88 -0.05 -11.88
C ASP A 32 7.69 0.86 -12.13
N ARG A 33 7.80 2.15 -11.78
CA ARG A 33 6.79 3.16 -12.10
C ARG A 33 6.46 3.21 -13.59
N ASP A 34 7.48 3.24 -14.46
CA ASP A 34 7.28 3.33 -15.90
C ASP A 34 6.62 2.05 -16.43
N ARG A 35 6.98 0.89 -15.88
CA ARG A 35 6.41 -0.41 -16.20
C ARG A 35 4.95 -0.49 -15.76
N ILE A 36 4.62 -0.09 -14.53
CA ILE A 36 3.25 -0.04 -14.01
C ILE A 36 2.40 0.93 -14.84
N LEU A 37 2.93 2.11 -15.16
CA LEU A 37 2.23 3.08 -16.01
C LEU A 37 1.89 2.50 -17.39
N ALA A 38 2.84 1.82 -18.03
CA ALA A 38 2.62 1.17 -19.32
C ALA A 38 1.55 0.07 -19.21
N PHE A 39 1.56 -0.71 -18.13
CA PHE A 39 0.56 -1.74 -17.85
C PHE A 39 -0.85 -1.15 -17.66
N VAL A 40 -0.98 -0.11 -16.83
CA VAL A 40 -2.25 0.60 -16.59
C VAL A 40 -2.84 1.18 -17.88
N LEU A 41 -1.99 1.73 -18.75
CA LEU A 41 -2.44 2.28 -20.04
C LEU A 41 -2.91 1.20 -21.02
N ARG A 42 -2.37 -0.01 -20.94
CA ARG A 42 -2.67 -1.13 -21.83
C ARG A 42 -3.92 -1.91 -21.43
N HIS A 43 -4.19 -2.06 -20.14
CA HIS A 43 -5.27 -2.88 -19.62
C HIS A 43 -6.44 -2.05 -19.08
N GLU A 44 -7.66 -2.37 -19.48
CA GLU A 44 -8.88 -1.69 -19.00
C GLU A 44 -9.16 -2.00 -17.52
N ARG A 45 -8.83 -3.22 -17.07
CA ARG A 45 -9.01 -3.70 -15.70
C ARG A 45 -7.69 -4.20 -15.14
N PRO A 46 -6.74 -3.32 -14.78
CA PRO A 46 -5.38 -3.72 -14.44
C PRO A 46 -5.27 -4.53 -13.14
N PHE A 47 -6.30 -4.57 -12.30
CA PHE A 47 -6.39 -5.43 -11.09
C PHE A 47 -6.91 -6.84 -11.38
N ASP A 48 -7.31 -7.15 -12.64
CA ASP A 48 -7.88 -8.45 -12.99
C ASP A 48 -6.80 -9.55 -12.99
N ARG A 49 -6.93 -10.49 -12.08
CA ARG A 49 -6.00 -11.65 -11.92
C ARG A 49 -6.01 -12.60 -13.14
N ALA A 50 -6.97 -12.46 -14.06
CA ALA A 50 -6.99 -13.22 -15.29
C ALA A 50 -5.97 -12.74 -16.33
N ILE A 51 -5.30 -11.62 -16.12
CA ILE A 51 -4.23 -11.13 -16.99
C ILE A 51 -2.99 -12.01 -16.76
N ALA A 52 -2.61 -12.76 -17.80
CA ALA A 52 -1.59 -13.80 -17.69
C ALA A 52 -0.17 -13.28 -17.38
N GLU A 53 0.16 -12.07 -17.80
CA GLU A 53 1.48 -11.46 -17.60
C GLU A 53 1.66 -10.85 -16.21
N GLY A 54 0.56 -10.51 -15.53
CA GLY A 54 0.58 -9.89 -14.21
C GLY A 54 -0.68 -9.09 -13.92
N HIS A 55 -0.76 -8.50 -12.73
CA HIS A 55 -1.86 -7.64 -12.33
C HIS A 55 -1.41 -6.68 -11.22
N LEU A 56 -2.18 -5.60 -11.05
CA LEU A 56 -1.94 -4.68 -9.94
C LEU A 56 -2.30 -5.34 -8.61
N THR A 57 -1.50 -5.00 -7.59
CA THR A 57 -1.75 -5.28 -6.18
C THR A 57 -1.77 -3.98 -5.38
N GLY A 58 -2.32 -4.03 -4.19
CA GLY A 58 -2.35 -2.89 -3.28
C GLY A 58 -1.79 -3.25 -1.92
N SER A 59 -0.81 -2.48 -1.44
CA SER A 59 -0.15 -2.71 -0.15
C SER A 59 -0.19 -1.47 0.73
N ALA A 60 -0.17 -1.69 2.05
CA ALA A 60 -0.27 -0.66 3.06
C ALA A 60 1.00 -0.56 3.91
N ILE A 61 1.72 0.53 3.81
CA ILE A 61 2.69 0.92 4.83
C ILE A 61 1.90 1.52 5.99
N THR A 62 1.52 0.66 6.93
CA THR A 62 0.64 1.02 8.04
C THR A 62 1.44 1.53 9.23
N VAL A 63 1.18 2.76 9.65
CA VAL A 63 1.84 3.39 10.79
C VAL A 63 0.89 3.57 11.96
N SER A 64 1.43 3.58 13.19
CA SER A 64 0.66 3.88 14.40
C SER A 64 0.14 5.32 14.38
N ALA A 65 -0.90 5.62 15.15
CA ALA A 65 -1.53 6.93 15.21
C ALA A 65 -0.55 8.07 15.52
N ASP A 66 0.47 7.80 16.32
CA ASP A 66 1.56 8.73 16.66
C ASP A 66 2.72 8.74 15.63
N GLY A 67 2.65 7.87 14.59
CA GLY A 67 3.70 7.72 13.59
C GLY A 67 5.00 7.12 14.09
N SER A 68 5.07 6.60 15.32
CA SER A 68 6.31 6.11 15.93
C SER A 68 6.70 4.68 15.51
N ARG A 69 5.75 3.90 15.02
CA ARG A 69 5.90 2.48 14.67
C ARG A 69 5.23 2.16 13.36
N VAL A 70 5.73 1.12 12.69
CA VAL A 70 5.13 0.53 11.50
C VAL A 70 4.66 -0.88 11.79
N LEU A 71 3.57 -1.30 11.16
CA LEU A 71 3.02 -2.65 11.24
C LEU A 71 3.68 -3.52 10.20
N LEU A 72 4.28 -4.63 10.61
CA LEU A 72 4.83 -5.64 9.73
C LEU A 72 4.27 -7.01 10.07
N LEU A 73 4.15 -7.85 9.04
CA LEU A 73 3.63 -9.21 9.09
C LEU A 73 4.77 -10.19 8.79
N HIS A 74 4.95 -11.21 9.63
CA HIS A 74 5.84 -12.32 9.31
C HIS A 74 5.08 -13.39 8.52
N HIS A 75 5.24 -13.38 7.19
CA HIS A 75 4.50 -14.22 6.28
C HIS A 75 5.01 -15.67 6.33
N ARG A 76 4.11 -16.62 6.64
CA ARG A 76 4.45 -18.04 6.91
C ARG A 76 5.13 -18.75 5.76
N LYS A 77 4.61 -18.59 4.53
CA LYS A 77 5.13 -19.30 3.34
C LYS A 77 6.43 -18.72 2.82
N LEU A 78 6.62 -17.39 2.99
CA LEU A 78 7.80 -16.68 2.47
C LEU A 78 8.92 -16.59 3.50
N ASP A 79 8.59 -16.81 4.79
CA ASP A 79 9.49 -16.65 5.94
C ASP A 79 10.18 -15.26 5.94
N ARG A 80 9.39 -14.22 5.67
CA ARG A 80 9.85 -12.82 5.57
C ARG A 80 8.89 -11.88 6.27
N TRP A 81 9.44 -10.76 6.72
CA TRP A 81 8.66 -9.62 7.19
C TRP A 81 8.25 -8.74 6.02
N LEU A 82 6.96 -8.51 5.87
CA LEU A 82 6.34 -7.77 4.79
C LEU A 82 5.33 -6.75 5.35
N GLN A 83 4.95 -5.79 4.53
CA GLN A 83 3.77 -4.97 4.76
C GLN A 83 2.49 -5.76 4.47
N PRO A 84 1.33 -5.38 5.04
CA PRO A 84 0.03 -5.86 4.60
C PRO A 84 -0.22 -5.55 3.13
N GLY A 85 -0.85 -6.48 2.39
CA GLY A 85 -1.19 -6.23 1.01
C GLY A 85 -1.53 -7.50 0.23
N GLY A 86 -2.21 -7.30 -0.90
CA GLY A 86 -2.63 -8.41 -1.75
C GLY A 86 -3.32 -7.98 -3.04
N HIS A 87 -4.18 -8.87 -3.54
CA HIS A 87 -4.83 -8.74 -4.84
C HIS A 87 -6.12 -7.94 -4.76
N GLY A 88 -6.50 -7.31 -5.87
CA GLY A 88 -7.83 -6.72 -6.00
C GLY A 88 -8.94 -7.76 -6.02
N ASP A 89 -10.00 -7.49 -5.27
CA ASP A 89 -11.25 -8.26 -5.34
C ASP A 89 -12.12 -7.83 -6.53
N PRO A 90 -13.05 -8.69 -7.00
CA PRO A 90 -13.97 -8.33 -8.05
C PRO A 90 -14.78 -7.06 -7.73
N GLY A 91 -14.55 -6.00 -8.50
CA GLY A 91 -15.21 -4.69 -8.32
C GLY A 91 -14.32 -3.62 -7.72
N GLU A 92 -13.17 -3.95 -7.15
CA GLU A 92 -12.18 -2.97 -6.75
C GLU A 92 -11.47 -2.40 -7.99
N THR A 93 -11.31 -1.09 -8.00
CA THR A 93 -10.77 -0.34 -9.16
C THR A 93 -9.60 0.56 -8.79
N THR A 94 -9.28 0.66 -7.51
CA THR A 94 -8.22 1.52 -7.00
C THR A 94 -7.28 0.77 -6.05
N GLY A 95 -6.00 1.12 -6.06
CA GLY A 95 -5.01 0.46 -5.21
C GLY A 95 -5.18 0.78 -3.73
N GLU A 96 -5.72 1.96 -3.41
CA GLU A 96 -6.03 2.35 -2.03
C GLU A 96 -7.16 1.53 -1.41
N GLU A 97 -8.20 1.15 -2.20
CA GLU A 97 -9.26 0.25 -1.74
C GLU A 97 -8.66 -1.10 -1.38
N VAL A 98 -7.88 -1.69 -2.28
CA VAL A 98 -7.17 -2.96 -2.05
C VAL A 98 -6.27 -2.88 -0.81
N ALA A 99 -5.41 -1.86 -0.73
CA ALA A 99 -4.48 -1.70 0.39
C ALA A 99 -5.19 -1.58 1.76
N LEU A 100 -6.30 -0.83 1.83
CA LEU A 100 -7.06 -0.66 3.06
C LEU A 100 -7.80 -1.95 3.45
N ARG A 101 -8.40 -2.67 2.49
CA ARG A 101 -9.07 -3.95 2.75
C ARG A 101 -8.08 -4.99 3.23
N GLU A 102 -6.98 -5.20 2.50
CA GLU A 102 -5.95 -6.17 2.87
C GLU A 102 -5.34 -5.85 4.24
N ALA A 103 -5.04 -4.57 4.51
CA ALA A 103 -4.53 -4.17 5.81
C ALA A 103 -5.53 -4.46 6.95
N LEU A 104 -6.84 -4.29 6.71
CA LEU A 104 -7.87 -4.63 7.67
C LEU A 104 -7.97 -6.16 7.89
N GLU A 105 -7.98 -6.94 6.81
CA GLU A 105 -8.12 -8.40 6.84
C GLU A 105 -6.93 -9.05 7.55
N GLU A 106 -5.72 -8.68 7.19
CA GLU A 106 -4.50 -9.27 7.75
C GLU A 106 -4.18 -8.78 9.16
N SER A 107 -4.52 -7.52 9.50
CA SER A 107 -4.25 -6.98 10.84
C SER A 107 -5.41 -7.07 11.81
N GLY A 108 -6.65 -7.13 11.31
CA GLY A 108 -7.87 -6.98 12.11
C GLY A 108 -8.06 -5.57 12.68
N ILE A 109 -7.22 -4.59 12.33
CA ILE A 109 -7.31 -3.23 12.83
C ILE A 109 -8.41 -2.48 12.10
N ARG A 110 -9.48 -2.11 12.80
CA ARG A 110 -10.58 -1.33 12.25
C ARG A 110 -10.27 0.16 12.27
N GLY A 111 -10.83 0.90 11.29
CA GLY A 111 -10.68 2.35 11.23
C GLY A 111 -9.34 2.82 10.66
N LEU A 112 -8.64 1.94 9.94
CA LEU A 112 -7.49 2.32 9.12
C LEU A 112 -7.91 3.40 8.12
N ALA A 113 -7.04 4.38 7.89
CA ALA A 113 -7.28 5.45 6.93
C ALA A 113 -6.01 5.78 6.15
N LEU A 114 -6.15 6.23 4.92
CA LEU A 114 -5.03 6.80 4.18
C LEU A 114 -4.48 8.02 4.91
N HIS A 115 -3.18 8.22 4.80
CA HIS A 115 -2.56 9.45 5.30
C HIS A 115 -3.20 10.68 4.62
N PRO A 116 -3.42 11.82 5.35
CA PRO A 116 -4.14 12.99 4.83
C PRO A 116 -3.57 13.64 3.56
N THR A 117 -2.36 13.28 3.14
CA THR A 117 -1.76 13.79 1.89
C THR A 117 -2.37 13.20 0.62
N GLY A 118 -3.27 12.26 0.75
CA GLY A 118 -4.15 11.81 -0.33
C GLY A 118 -3.86 10.43 -0.89
N PRO A 119 -4.70 10.01 -1.85
CA PRO A 119 -4.72 8.67 -2.42
C PRO A 119 -3.64 8.48 -3.50
N ARG A 120 -2.39 8.85 -3.22
CA ARG A 120 -1.27 8.65 -4.14
C ARG A 120 -0.40 7.52 -3.63
N PRO A 121 0.09 6.63 -4.50
CA PRO A 121 1.10 5.66 -4.09
C PRO A 121 2.29 6.38 -3.45
N LEU A 122 2.67 5.93 -2.27
CA LEU A 122 3.89 6.36 -1.58
C LEU A 122 5.12 5.79 -2.29
N ASP A 123 5.00 4.54 -2.72
CA ASP A 123 6.05 3.75 -3.34
C ASP A 123 5.41 2.77 -4.33
N VAL A 124 6.16 2.33 -5.32
CA VAL A 124 5.74 1.32 -6.29
C VAL A 124 6.84 0.28 -6.49
N ASP A 125 6.44 -0.96 -6.80
CA ASP A 125 7.34 -2.10 -6.89
C ASP A 125 6.83 -3.12 -7.90
N VAL A 126 7.70 -3.76 -8.65
CA VAL A 126 7.34 -4.87 -9.53
C VAL A 126 8.19 -6.08 -9.17
N HIS A 127 7.54 -7.16 -8.83
CA HIS A 127 8.23 -8.40 -8.50
C HIS A 127 7.61 -9.63 -9.15
N ASP A 128 8.49 -10.58 -9.48
CA ASP A 128 8.11 -11.83 -10.11
C ASP A 128 7.45 -12.79 -9.12
N ILE A 129 6.34 -13.37 -9.53
CA ILE A 129 5.70 -14.49 -8.84
C ILE A 129 6.06 -15.78 -9.57
N PRO A 130 6.82 -16.69 -8.96
CA PRO A 130 7.17 -17.95 -9.58
C PRO A 130 5.94 -18.83 -9.81
N PRO A 131 5.96 -19.71 -10.84
CA PRO A 131 4.83 -20.55 -11.14
C PRO A 131 4.49 -21.48 -9.97
N ARG A 132 3.21 -21.67 -9.72
CA ARG A 132 2.65 -22.60 -8.72
C ARG A 132 1.64 -23.53 -9.38
N SER A 133 1.22 -24.58 -8.65
CA SER A 133 0.20 -25.51 -9.18
C SER A 133 -1.08 -24.77 -9.55
N GLY A 134 -1.39 -24.73 -10.87
CA GLY A 134 -2.57 -24.06 -11.42
C GLY A 134 -2.40 -22.56 -11.74
N GLU A 135 -1.23 -21.99 -11.46
CA GLU A 135 -0.97 -20.55 -11.68
C GLU A 135 0.40 -20.40 -12.38
N PRO A 136 0.45 -19.85 -13.62
CA PRO A 136 1.71 -19.62 -14.32
C PRO A 136 2.55 -18.52 -13.62
N ALA A 137 3.81 -18.43 -14.00
CA ALA A 137 4.65 -17.29 -13.61
C ALA A 137 4.03 -15.99 -14.11
N HIS A 138 3.97 -14.98 -13.25
CA HIS A 138 3.40 -13.67 -13.56
C HIS A 138 4.05 -12.61 -12.68
N GLU A 139 3.66 -11.35 -12.86
CA GLU A 139 4.16 -10.24 -12.06
C GLU A 139 3.10 -9.65 -11.16
N HIS A 140 3.50 -9.29 -9.96
CA HIS A 140 2.76 -8.34 -9.15
C HIS A 140 3.31 -6.93 -9.40
N LEU A 141 2.42 -6.02 -9.75
CA LEU A 141 2.70 -4.61 -9.93
C LEU A 141 2.10 -3.88 -8.72
N ASP A 142 2.91 -3.71 -7.68
CA ASP A 142 2.44 -3.30 -6.36
C ASP A 142 2.38 -1.79 -6.18
N LEU A 143 1.23 -1.31 -5.73
CA LEU A 143 0.96 0.09 -5.38
C LEU A 143 0.92 0.20 -3.85
N ARG A 144 1.91 0.86 -3.25
CA ARG A 144 2.05 0.96 -1.79
C ARG A 144 1.55 2.30 -1.28
N TYR A 145 0.65 2.27 -0.31
CA TYR A 145 0.03 3.47 0.26
C TYR A 145 0.42 3.66 1.72
N LEU A 146 0.55 4.93 2.14
CA LEU A 146 0.73 5.26 3.55
C LEU A 146 -0.62 5.25 4.26
N VAL A 147 -0.75 4.34 5.23
CA VAL A 147 -1.98 4.12 6.00
C VAL A 147 -1.73 4.40 7.48
N VAL A 148 -2.67 5.02 8.13
CA VAL A 148 -2.62 5.39 9.56
C VAL A 148 -3.62 4.55 10.32
N ALA A 149 -3.15 3.88 11.36
CA ALA A 149 -4.02 3.18 12.29
C ALA A 149 -4.58 4.16 13.34
N PRO A 150 -5.83 3.99 13.78
CA PRO A 150 -6.37 4.77 14.89
C PRO A 150 -5.69 4.39 16.21
N ASP A 151 -5.83 5.26 17.23
CA ASP A 151 -5.51 4.88 18.60
C ASP A 151 -6.46 3.77 19.06
N GLY A 152 -5.90 2.75 19.69
CA GLY A 152 -6.70 1.66 20.23
C GLY A 152 -5.93 0.35 20.41
N PRO A 153 -6.57 -0.66 20.99
CA PRO A 153 -5.97 -1.98 21.12
C PRO A 153 -5.73 -2.60 19.74
N ALA A 154 -4.60 -3.29 19.57
CA ALA A 154 -4.38 -4.12 18.42
C ALA A 154 -5.50 -5.15 18.30
N ALA A 155 -6.12 -5.26 17.14
CA ALA A 155 -7.09 -6.32 16.88
C ALA A 155 -6.36 -7.67 16.76
N ALA A 156 -7.09 -8.76 16.92
CA ALA A 156 -6.55 -10.10 16.71
C ALA A 156 -6.49 -10.40 15.21
N PRO A 157 -5.31 -10.57 14.63
CA PRO A 157 -5.17 -10.90 13.21
C PRO A 157 -5.66 -12.31 12.90
N ASP A 158 -6.03 -12.56 11.65
CA ASP A 158 -6.15 -13.93 11.17
C ASP A 158 -4.73 -14.49 10.94
N LEU A 159 -4.32 -15.43 11.80
CA LEU A 159 -3.00 -16.05 11.74
C LEU A 159 -2.91 -17.26 10.77
N ALA A 160 -3.91 -17.48 9.91
CA ALA A 160 -3.88 -18.63 8.99
C ALA A 160 -2.66 -18.61 8.06
N GLU A 161 -2.29 -17.44 7.56
CA GLU A 161 -1.16 -17.24 6.65
C GLU A 161 0.06 -16.59 7.31
N LEU A 162 -0.04 -16.13 8.56
CA LEU A 162 0.98 -15.39 9.29
C LEU A 162 1.56 -16.20 10.44
N HIS A 163 2.85 -16.00 10.71
CA HIS A 163 3.48 -16.43 11.96
C HIS A 163 3.28 -15.41 13.08
N GLU A 164 3.38 -14.15 12.73
CA GLU A 164 3.35 -13.04 13.67
C GLU A 164 2.92 -11.74 12.97
N ILE A 165 2.32 -10.84 13.73
CA ILE A 165 2.13 -9.44 13.37
C ILE A 165 2.77 -8.57 14.45
N ARG A 166 3.50 -7.52 14.06
CA ARG A 166 4.26 -6.71 15.00
C ARG A 166 4.26 -5.23 14.66
N TRP A 167 4.02 -4.42 15.66
CA TRP A 167 4.35 -3.00 15.62
C TRP A 167 5.85 -2.80 15.87
N VAL A 168 6.59 -2.40 14.87
CA VAL A 168 8.04 -2.27 14.86
C VAL A 168 8.41 -0.79 14.95
N PRO A 169 9.20 -0.35 15.95
CA PRO A 169 9.75 1.00 15.97
C PRO A 169 10.72 1.18 14.80
N TRP A 170 10.86 2.42 14.32
CA TRP A 170 11.67 2.71 13.12
C TRP A 170 13.14 2.28 13.22
N ASP A 171 13.72 2.24 14.40
CA ASP A 171 15.09 1.79 14.66
C ASP A 171 15.22 0.26 14.77
N GLY A 172 14.12 -0.46 14.88
CA GLY A 172 14.06 -1.92 14.92
C GLY A 172 13.91 -2.60 13.55
N ILE A 173 13.63 -1.84 12.49
CA ILE A 173 13.29 -2.39 11.16
C ILE A 173 14.44 -3.19 10.56
N ASP A 174 15.67 -2.67 10.63
CA ASP A 174 16.83 -3.29 9.99
C ASP A 174 17.15 -4.69 10.54
N ALA A 175 16.82 -4.94 11.82
CA ALA A 175 16.98 -6.25 12.45
C ALA A 175 16.05 -7.33 11.87
N LEU A 176 14.97 -6.94 11.18
CA LEU A 176 14.03 -7.85 10.54
C LEU A 176 14.43 -8.22 9.10
N GLY A 177 15.49 -7.62 8.56
CA GLY A 177 16.02 -7.91 7.23
C GLY A 177 15.06 -7.60 6.09
N PRO A 178 14.39 -6.43 6.03
CA PRO A 178 13.51 -6.10 4.92
C PRO A 178 14.28 -6.12 3.61
N ASP A 179 13.63 -6.53 2.53
CA ASP A 179 14.21 -6.43 1.20
C ASP A 179 14.37 -4.96 0.76
N HIS A 180 14.96 -4.77 -0.42
CA HIS A 180 15.26 -3.43 -0.92
C HIS A 180 13.99 -2.59 -1.11
N GLY A 181 12.97 -3.13 -1.76
CA GLY A 181 11.71 -2.43 -2.04
C GLY A 181 10.97 -2.03 -0.76
N LEU A 182 10.84 -2.94 0.22
CA LEU A 182 10.23 -2.61 1.52
C LEU A 182 11.07 -1.56 2.28
N ARG A 183 12.39 -1.68 2.28
CA ARG A 183 13.28 -0.71 2.93
C ARG A 183 13.12 0.70 2.34
N ARG A 184 13.03 0.80 1.01
CA ARG A 184 12.77 2.05 0.29
C ARG A 184 11.41 2.65 0.69
N ALA A 185 10.34 1.85 0.64
CA ALA A 185 9.00 2.29 1.01
C ALA A 185 8.93 2.80 2.45
N LEU A 186 9.57 2.09 3.40
CA LEU A 186 9.65 2.51 4.80
C LEU A 186 10.46 3.79 5.00
N ALA A 187 11.54 3.99 4.27
CA ALA A 187 12.33 5.23 4.31
C ALA A 187 11.51 6.43 3.77
N LYS A 188 10.75 6.24 2.69
CA LYS A 188 9.82 7.24 2.14
C LYS A 188 8.72 7.57 3.15
N ALA A 189 8.10 6.57 3.79
CA ALA A 189 7.09 6.76 4.82
C ALA A 189 7.63 7.60 5.99
N ARG A 190 8.81 7.26 6.49
CA ARG A 190 9.45 7.99 7.59
C ARG A 190 9.76 9.44 7.23
N THR A 191 10.21 9.69 6.00
CA THR A 191 10.45 11.05 5.49
C THR A 191 9.14 11.82 5.38
N HIS A 192 8.10 11.19 4.81
CA HIS A 192 6.79 11.78 4.63
C HIS A 192 6.15 12.19 5.96
N LEU A 193 6.25 11.34 6.99
CA LEU A 193 5.76 11.65 8.34
C LEU A 193 6.51 12.80 9.01
N ARG A 194 7.78 13.01 8.71
CA ARG A 194 8.54 14.19 9.20
C ARG A 194 8.10 15.47 8.54
N ASP A 195 7.84 15.43 7.23
CA ASP A 195 7.45 16.61 6.44
C ASP A 195 5.96 16.95 6.62
N SER A 196 5.14 15.96 6.89
CA SER A 196 3.70 16.07 7.11
C SER A 196 3.29 15.23 8.33
N PRO A 197 3.61 15.70 9.54
CA PRO A 197 3.33 14.93 10.76
C PRO A 197 1.84 14.73 10.96
N LEU A 198 1.50 13.54 11.49
CA LEU A 198 0.15 13.25 11.95
C LEU A 198 -0.22 14.25 13.05
N ARG A 199 -1.43 14.79 12.98
CA ARG A 199 -1.90 15.72 14.01
C ARG A 199 -2.10 14.96 15.31
N ASP A 200 -1.52 15.47 16.37
CA ASP A 200 -1.74 14.96 17.71
C ASP A 200 -3.25 15.11 18.05
N PRO A 201 -3.98 14.01 18.31
CA PRO A 201 -5.40 14.08 18.67
C PRO A 201 -5.65 14.79 20.00
N GLY A 202 -4.60 15.05 20.79
CA GLY A 202 -4.66 15.72 22.11
C GLY A 202 -4.51 17.23 22.09
N LEU A 203 -4.19 17.89 20.96
CA LEU A 203 -4.05 19.35 20.92
C LEU A 203 -5.39 20.04 20.63
N PRO A 204 -5.82 21.04 21.47
CA PRO A 204 -7.04 21.80 21.24
C PRO A 204 -6.88 22.67 19.99
N GLY A 205 -7.58 22.28 18.90
CA GLY A 205 -7.56 23.00 17.61
C GLY A 205 -7.97 22.16 16.41
N SER A 206 -8.07 20.85 16.53
CA SER A 206 -8.57 19.98 15.46
C SER A 206 -10.10 20.01 15.41
N ARG A 207 -10.68 20.98 14.70
CA ARG A 207 -12.10 20.90 14.34
C ARG A 207 -12.25 19.74 13.35
N ARG A 208 -13.07 18.74 13.73
CA ARG A 208 -13.65 17.79 12.77
C ARG A 208 -14.52 18.60 11.81
N ILE A 209 -14.25 18.54 10.55
CA ILE A 209 -15.17 18.98 9.49
C ILE A 209 -15.92 17.76 9.03
#